data_d73df28d95b30c6a507200993e64d6ae
#
_entry.id   d73df28d95b30c6a507200993e64d6ae
#
_cell.length_a   1.000
_cell.length_b   1.000
_cell.length_c   1.000
_cell.angle_alpha   90.00
_cell.angle_beta   90.00
_cell.angle_gamma   90.00
#
_symmetry.space_group_name_H-M   'P 1'
#
loop_
_entity.id
_entity.type
_entity.pdbx_description
1 polymer ?
#
loop_
_entity_poly.entity_id
_entity_poly.type
_entity_poly.pdbx_seq_one_letter_code
_entity_poly.pdbx_strand_id
1 'polypeptide(L)'
;MKRIVIIPTYNERENVARMTDKVMSLAGDFDLLYVDDGSPDGTATIIREKMTEYGSRVNLVERSGKLGLGTAYIAGFKWALERDYDEIFEMDCDFSHNPDDLLRLASRLESDADVAIGSRYVTGMNVVNWPLSRILIS
;
A
#
# COMPACT_ATOMS: atom_id res chain seq x y z
N MET A 1 -0.51 -6.59 15.79
CA MET A 1 -1.43 -6.21 14.70
C MET A 1 -0.67 -6.16 13.38
N LYS A 2 -1.20 -6.80 12.36
CA LYS A 2 -0.56 -6.83 11.03
C LYS A 2 -1.13 -5.74 10.14
N ARG A 3 -0.27 -4.89 9.61
CA ARG A 3 -0.64 -3.76 8.74
C ARG A 3 0.06 -3.87 7.40
N ILE A 4 -0.65 -3.57 6.33
CA ILE A 4 -0.09 -3.54 4.99
C ILE A 4 -0.55 -2.30 4.23
N VAL A 5 0.35 -1.72 3.45
CA VAL A 5 0.06 -0.60 2.55
C VAL A 5 0.09 -1.12 1.12
N ILE A 6 -1.01 -0.94 0.40
CA ILE A 6 -1.12 -1.31 -1.01
C ILE A 6 -0.82 -0.10 -1.86
N ILE A 7 0.18 -0.21 -2.72
CA ILE A 7 0.62 0.88 -3.59
C ILE A 7 0.62 0.38 -5.03
N PRO A 8 -0.34 0.84 -5.85
CA PRO A 8 -0.30 0.54 -7.28
C PRO A 8 0.83 1.29 -7.95
N THR A 9 1.50 0.66 -8.89
CA THR A 9 2.58 1.29 -9.65
C THR A 9 2.42 1.10 -11.14
N TYR A 10 2.75 2.15 -11.89
CA TYR A 10 2.98 2.11 -13.31
C TYR A 10 3.97 3.21 -13.66
N ASN A 11 5.16 2.82 -14.14
CA ASN A 11 6.24 3.77 -14.42
C ASN A 11 6.61 4.67 -13.24
N GLU A 12 6.82 4.03 -12.09
CA GLU A 12 7.20 4.71 -10.85
C GLU A 12 8.66 4.48 -10.46
N ARG A 13 9.50 4.23 -11.45
CA ARG A 13 10.92 3.92 -11.24
C ARG A 13 11.62 4.94 -10.33
N GLU A 14 11.30 6.21 -10.48
CA GLU A 14 11.95 7.28 -9.71
C GLU A 14 11.50 7.34 -8.25
N ASN A 15 10.35 6.77 -7.93
CA ASN A 15 9.73 6.91 -6.63
C ASN A 15 9.75 5.67 -5.76
N VAL A 16 9.75 4.46 -6.35
CA VAL A 16 9.54 3.23 -5.57
C VAL A 16 10.60 2.98 -4.52
N ALA A 17 11.88 3.22 -4.80
CA ALA A 17 12.93 3.00 -3.82
C ALA A 17 12.77 3.92 -2.62
N ARG A 18 12.55 5.20 -2.89
CA ARG A 18 12.39 6.22 -1.86
C ARG A 18 11.11 5.99 -1.03
N MET A 19 10.02 5.62 -1.69
CA MET A 19 8.77 5.31 -1.01
C MET A 19 8.92 4.09 -0.10
N THR A 20 9.59 3.05 -0.58
CA THR A 20 9.84 1.84 0.22
C THR A 20 10.64 2.18 1.47
N ASP A 21 11.74 2.90 1.30
CA ASP A 21 12.59 3.27 2.44
C ASP A 21 11.82 4.14 3.43
N LYS A 22 11.00 5.05 2.95
CA LYS A 22 10.21 5.91 3.84
C LYS A 22 9.20 5.10 4.65
N VAL A 23 8.43 4.24 4.01
CA VAL A 23 7.41 3.44 4.73
C VAL A 23 8.08 2.47 5.71
N MET A 24 9.19 1.84 5.30
CA MET A 24 9.91 0.93 6.19
C MET A 24 10.51 1.64 7.40
N SER A 25 10.77 2.95 7.30
CA SER A 25 11.30 3.74 8.41
C SER A 25 10.24 4.16 9.43
N LEU A 26 8.96 4.04 9.09
CA LEU A 26 7.89 4.46 9.99
C LEU A 26 7.73 3.49 11.16
N ALA A 27 7.47 4.03 12.35
CA ALA A 27 7.04 3.21 13.48
C ALA A 27 5.66 2.64 13.18
N GLY A 28 5.33 1.44 13.55
CA GLY A 28 4.01 0.88 13.29
C GLY A 28 4.04 -0.39 12.49
N ASP A 29 5.22 -0.82 12.09
CA ASP A 29 5.47 -2.12 11.45
C ASP A 29 4.59 -2.36 10.21
N PHE A 30 4.60 -1.38 9.29
CA PHE A 30 3.87 -1.53 8.03
C PHE A 30 4.62 -2.45 7.09
N ASP A 31 3.89 -3.40 6.51
CA ASP A 31 4.34 -4.13 5.34
C ASP A 31 3.90 -3.38 4.09
N LEU A 32 4.56 -3.64 2.97
CA LEU A 32 4.22 -3.05 1.68
C LEU A 32 3.81 -4.10 0.69
N LEU A 33 2.80 -3.79 -0.11
CA LEU A 33 2.49 -4.54 -1.31
C LEU A 33 2.42 -3.58 -2.48
N TYR A 34 3.34 -3.76 -3.42
CA TYR A 34 3.25 -3.08 -4.71
C TYR A 34 2.46 -3.95 -5.68
N VAL A 35 1.51 -3.33 -6.38
CA VAL A 35 0.79 -3.96 -7.48
C VAL A 35 1.24 -3.27 -8.75
N ASP A 36 2.17 -3.90 -9.49
CA ASP A 36 2.78 -3.30 -10.66
C ASP A 36 2.06 -3.75 -11.93
N ASP A 37 1.65 -2.79 -12.74
CA ASP A 37 0.86 -3.03 -13.94
C ASP A 37 1.74 -3.18 -15.19
N GLY A 38 2.83 -3.93 -15.07
CA GLY A 38 3.69 -4.20 -16.20
C GLY A 38 4.50 -2.99 -16.64
N SER A 39 5.03 -2.23 -15.69
CA SER A 39 5.82 -1.03 -15.99
C SER A 39 6.98 -1.32 -16.92
N PRO A 40 7.07 -0.64 -18.07
CA PRO A 40 8.19 -0.85 -18.99
C PRO A 40 9.50 -0.18 -18.58
N ASP A 41 9.47 0.68 -17.55
CA ASP A 41 10.63 1.47 -17.12
C ASP A 41 11.56 0.76 -16.12
N GLY A 42 11.26 -0.48 -15.74
CA GLY A 42 12.06 -1.22 -14.76
C GLY A 42 11.62 -1.05 -13.33
N THR A 43 10.43 -0.50 -13.08
CA THR A 43 9.88 -0.33 -11.74
C THR A 43 9.92 -1.64 -10.94
N ALA A 44 9.45 -2.75 -11.50
CA ALA A 44 9.41 -4.03 -10.81
C ALA A 44 10.79 -4.53 -10.41
N THR A 45 11.82 -4.25 -11.20
CA THR A 45 13.19 -4.63 -10.87
C THR A 45 13.65 -3.93 -9.59
N ILE A 46 13.35 -2.65 -9.45
CA ILE A 46 13.71 -1.89 -8.25
C ILE A 46 12.95 -2.43 -7.04
N ILE A 47 11.67 -2.76 -7.21
CA ILE A 47 10.88 -3.35 -6.14
C ILE A 47 11.49 -4.68 -5.68
N ARG A 48 11.94 -5.52 -6.61
CA ARG A 48 12.59 -6.79 -6.25
C ARG A 48 13.89 -6.57 -5.48
N GLU A 49 14.65 -5.54 -5.81
CA GLU A 49 15.84 -5.18 -5.02
C GLU A 49 15.46 -4.83 -3.58
N LYS A 50 14.37 -4.09 -3.41
CA LYS A 50 13.85 -3.76 -2.08
C LYS A 50 13.31 -4.98 -1.34
N MET A 51 12.74 -5.94 -2.04
CA MET A 51 12.34 -7.21 -1.42
C MET A 51 13.55 -7.97 -0.88
N THR A 52 14.67 -7.93 -1.56
CA THR A 52 15.90 -8.52 -1.08
C THR A 52 16.41 -7.81 0.17
N GLU A 53 16.30 -6.49 0.20
CA GLU A 53 16.76 -5.67 1.33
C GLU A 53 15.89 -5.84 2.58
N TYR A 54 14.57 -5.84 2.43
CA TYR A 54 13.63 -5.83 3.56
C TYR A 54 12.94 -7.18 3.82
N GLY A 55 13.18 -8.16 2.96
CA GLY A 55 12.60 -9.48 3.12
C GLY A 55 11.07 -9.49 2.97
N SER A 56 10.40 -10.24 3.81
CA SER A 56 8.95 -10.44 3.71
C SER A 56 8.11 -9.19 3.97
N ARG A 57 8.73 -8.09 4.38
CA ARG A 57 8.02 -6.84 4.62
C ARG A 57 7.68 -6.09 3.34
N VAL A 58 8.34 -6.39 2.22
CA VAL A 58 8.07 -5.78 0.91
C VAL A 58 7.65 -6.87 -0.05
N ASN A 59 6.51 -6.69 -0.70
CA ASN A 59 5.89 -7.71 -1.56
C ASN A 59 5.50 -7.10 -2.90
N LEU A 60 5.37 -7.94 -3.91
CA LEU A 60 5.08 -7.51 -5.28
C LEU A 60 4.07 -8.46 -5.92
N VAL A 61 3.03 -7.87 -6.52
CA VAL A 61 2.14 -8.55 -7.45
C VAL A 61 2.34 -7.89 -8.82
N GLU A 62 2.72 -8.67 -9.81
CA GLU A 62 2.90 -8.17 -11.18
C GLU A 62 1.69 -8.55 -12.00
N ARG A 63 1.14 -7.56 -12.72
CA ARG A 63 0.05 -7.79 -13.65
C ARG A 63 0.55 -7.56 -15.08
N SER A 64 -0.14 -8.15 -16.04
CA SER A 64 0.33 -8.17 -17.43
C SER A 64 0.14 -6.84 -18.17
N GLY A 65 -0.49 -5.85 -17.57
CA GLY A 65 -0.69 -4.55 -18.19
C GLY A 65 -1.48 -3.60 -17.33
N LYS A 66 -1.65 -2.39 -17.83
CA LYS A 66 -2.37 -1.35 -17.10
C LYS A 66 -3.88 -1.60 -17.18
N LEU A 67 -4.41 -2.27 -16.18
CA LEU A 67 -5.80 -2.71 -16.11
C LEU A 67 -6.71 -1.75 -15.36
N GLY A 68 -6.17 -0.62 -14.88
CA GLY A 68 -6.91 0.38 -14.14
C GLY A 68 -6.63 0.36 -12.64
N LEU A 69 -6.72 1.53 -12.03
CA LEU A 69 -6.38 1.74 -10.62
C LEU A 69 -7.26 0.92 -9.68
N GLY A 70 -8.57 0.92 -9.93
CA GLY A 70 -9.51 0.18 -9.10
C GLY A 70 -9.23 -1.31 -9.08
N THR A 71 -8.90 -1.90 -10.24
CA THR A 71 -8.59 -3.32 -10.31
C THR A 71 -7.27 -3.64 -9.62
N ALA A 72 -6.32 -2.69 -9.59
CA ALA A 72 -5.06 -2.85 -8.86
C ALA A 72 -5.32 -2.95 -7.36
N TYR A 73 -6.17 -2.08 -6.82
CA TYR A 73 -6.54 -2.14 -5.41
C TYR A 73 -7.28 -3.42 -5.06
N ILE A 74 -8.18 -3.88 -5.93
CA ILE A 74 -8.90 -5.15 -5.71
C ILE A 74 -7.91 -6.32 -5.65
N ALA A 75 -6.94 -6.37 -6.56
CA ALA A 75 -5.92 -7.41 -6.54
C ALA A 75 -5.12 -7.36 -5.24
N GLY A 76 -4.76 -6.17 -4.79
CA GLY A 76 -4.05 -5.98 -3.54
C GLY A 76 -4.86 -6.41 -2.32
N PHE A 77 -6.13 -6.07 -2.27
CA PHE A 77 -7.01 -6.50 -1.19
C PHE A 77 -7.11 -8.02 -1.12
N LYS A 78 -7.32 -8.68 -2.25
CA LYS A 78 -7.39 -10.15 -2.29
C LYS A 78 -6.11 -10.77 -1.76
N TRP A 79 -4.98 -10.26 -2.17
CA TRP A 79 -3.67 -10.74 -1.72
C TRP A 79 -3.53 -10.58 -0.21
N ALA A 80 -3.92 -9.43 0.32
CA ALA A 80 -3.80 -9.14 1.75
C ALA A 80 -4.76 -9.99 2.58
N LEU A 81 -5.98 -10.20 2.11
CA LEU A 81 -6.97 -11.02 2.82
C LEU A 81 -6.55 -12.47 2.97
N GLU A 82 -5.81 -13.00 2.02
CA GLU A 82 -5.29 -14.37 2.08
C GLU A 82 -4.18 -14.52 3.14
N ARG A 83 -3.65 -13.42 3.66
CA ARG A 83 -2.48 -13.38 4.56
C ARG A 83 -2.77 -12.82 5.94
N ASP A 84 -4.04 -12.69 6.30
CA ASP A 84 -4.49 -12.33 7.65
C ASP A 84 -4.01 -10.95 8.12
N TYR A 85 -4.00 -9.95 7.24
CA TYR A 85 -3.74 -8.59 7.66
C TYR A 85 -4.96 -8.00 8.38
N ASP A 86 -4.70 -7.30 9.46
CA ASP A 86 -5.75 -6.66 10.27
C ASP A 86 -6.15 -5.30 9.74
N GLU A 87 -5.19 -4.57 9.20
CA GLU A 87 -5.41 -3.24 8.65
C GLU A 87 -4.77 -3.13 7.28
N ILE A 88 -5.53 -2.62 6.32
CA ILE A 88 -5.11 -2.48 4.94
C ILE A 88 -5.22 -1.02 4.54
N PHE A 89 -4.09 -0.46 4.11
CA PHE A 89 -3.98 0.95 3.70
C PHE A 89 -3.80 1.01 2.19
N GLU A 90 -4.30 2.07 1.58
CA GLU A 90 -4.10 2.36 0.16
C GLU A 90 -3.41 3.70 0.01
N MET A 91 -2.41 3.78 -0.86
CA MET A 91 -1.67 5.02 -1.08
C MET A 91 -1.05 5.02 -2.48
N ASP A 92 -0.95 6.21 -3.08
CA ASP A 92 -0.23 6.38 -4.35
C ASP A 92 1.28 6.46 -4.11
N CYS A 93 2.05 6.10 -5.15
CA CYS A 93 3.50 6.03 -5.07
C CYS A 93 4.23 7.36 -5.32
N ASP A 94 3.54 8.35 -5.83
CA ASP A 94 4.16 9.56 -6.39
C ASP A 94 4.46 10.67 -5.37
N PHE A 95 4.34 10.39 -4.07
CA PHE A 95 4.51 11.38 -2.99
C PHE A 95 3.54 12.55 -3.05
N SER A 96 2.44 12.44 -3.81
CA SER A 96 1.34 13.41 -3.72
C SER A 96 0.68 13.37 -2.34
N HIS A 97 0.90 12.28 -1.61
CA HIS A 97 0.47 12.10 -0.23
C HIS A 97 1.67 11.93 0.67
N ASN A 98 1.57 12.39 1.91
CA ASN A 98 2.64 12.25 2.87
C ASN A 98 2.56 10.88 3.56
N PRO A 99 3.55 9.99 3.38
CA PRO A 99 3.51 8.68 4.04
C PRO A 99 3.41 8.74 5.57
N ASP A 100 3.84 9.84 6.18
CA ASP A 100 3.70 10.02 7.64
C ASP A 100 2.23 9.98 8.08
N ASP A 101 1.29 10.28 7.20
CA ASP A 101 -0.14 10.20 7.50
C ASP A 101 -0.62 8.78 7.76
N LEU A 102 0.13 7.76 7.37
CA LEU A 102 -0.19 6.37 7.70
C LEU A 102 -0.29 6.16 9.22
N LEU A 103 0.61 6.77 9.97
CA LEU A 103 0.59 6.67 11.43
C LEU A 103 -0.65 7.32 12.02
N ARG A 104 -1.05 8.45 11.46
CA ARG A 104 -2.26 9.16 11.91
C ARG A 104 -3.52 8.34 11.64
N LEU A 105 -3.62 7.73 10.47
CA LEU A 105 -4.76 6.90 10.11
C LEU A 105 -4.81 5.64 10.97
N ALA A 106 -3.67 5.01 11.21
CA ALA A 106 -3.60 3.82 12.08
C ALA A 106 -4.05 4.16 13.50
N SER A 107 -3.64 5.30 14.02
CA SER A 107 -4.06 5.76 15.35
C SER A 107 -5.58 5.95 15.43
N ARG A 108 -6.21 6.46 14.38
CA ARG A 108 -7.67 6.62 14.36
C ARG A 108 -8.42 5.30 14.38
N LEU A 109 -7.88 4.28 13.69
CA LEU A 109 -8.48 2.95 13.71
C LEU A 109 -8.40 2.31 15.10
N GLU A 110 -7.31 2.54 15.81
CA GLU A 110 -7.15 2.01 17.17
C GLU A 110 -8.12 2.65 18.16
N SER A 111 -8.54 3.91 17.91
CA SER A 111 -9.40 4.60 18.85
C SER A 111 -10.87 4.21 18.74
N ASP A 112 -11.50 4.34 17.57
CA ASP A 112 -12.95 4.11 17.47
C ASP A 112 -13.47 3.89 16.04
N ALA A 113 -12.62 3.89 15.04
CA ALA A 113 -13.07 3.82 13.64
C ALA A 113 -12.79 2.46 13.03
N ASP A 114 -13.75 1.90 12.29
CA ASP A 114 -13.52 0.73 11.44
C ASP A 114 -12.90 1.11 10.11
N VAL A 115 -13.16 2.33 9.65
CA VAL A 115 -12.62 2.87 8.42
C VAL A 115 -12.20 4.31 8.64
N ALA A 116 -10.99 4.65 8.23
CA ALA A 116 -10.52 6.02 8.24
C ALA A 116 -10.15 6.40 6.80
N ILE A 117 -10.70 7.52 6.32
CA ILE A 117 -10.45 8.01 4.97
C ILE A 117 -9.72 9.33 5.06
N GLY A 118 -8.52 9.38 4.52
CA GLY A 118 -7.82 10.64 4.35
C GLY A 118 -8.46 11.44 3.22
N SER A 119 -8.55 12.75 3.39
CA SER A 119 -9.10 13.60 2.34
C SER A 119 -8.30 13.44 1.05
N ARG A 120 -8.99 13.27 -0.07
CA ARG A 120 -8.35 13.17 -1.37
C ARG A 120 -7.46 14.38 -1.68
N TYR A 121 -7.84 15.54 -1.16
CA TYR A 121 -7.08 16.77 -1.37
C TYR A 121 -5.98 16.99 -0.35
N VAL A 122 -5.98 16.26 0.76
CA VAL A 122 -5.02 16.43 1.84
C VAL A 122 -4.09 15.22 1.95
N THR A 123 -4.64 14.01 2.05
CA THR A 123 -3.86 12.80 2.28
C THR A 123 -4.02 11.74 1.20
N GLY A 124 -5.20 11.62 0.60
CA GLY A 124 -5.48 10.63 -0.43
C GLY A 124 -5.26 9.18 -0.02
N MET A 125 -5.32 8.92 1.28
CA MET A 125 -5.11 7.59 1.82
C MET A 125 -6.41 7.02 2.35
N ASN A 126 -6.60 5.72 2.15
CA ASN A 126 -7.74 4.99 2.68
C ASN A 126 -7.26 3.83 3.53
N VAL A 127 -8.01 3.53 4.57
CA VAL A 127 -7.67 2.44 5.49
C VAL A 127 -8.92 1.63 5.77
N VAL A 128 -8.78 0.31 5.70
CA VAL A 128 -9.85 -0.61 6.09
C VAL A 128 -9.35 -1.42 7.28
N ASN A 129 -10.11 -1.40 8.37
CA ASN A 129 -9.82 -2.21 9.54
C ASN A 129 -10.54 -3.56 9.41
N TRP A 130 -9.78 -4.61 9.46
CA TRP A 130 -10.23 -5.99 9.32
C TRP A 130 -10.18 -6.67 10.69
N PRO A 131 -11.10 -7.51 11.14
CA PRO A 131 -11.76 -8.58 10.40
C PRO A 131 -13.22 -8.35 10.06
N LEU A 132 -13.63 -7.17 9.80
CA LEU A 132 -15.01 -6.94 9.40
C LEU A 132 -15.30 -7.62 8.07
N SER A 133 -16.47 -8.24 7.96
CA SER A 133 -16.91 -8.91 6.75
C SER A 133 -17.31 -7.93 5.65
N ARG A 134 -16.81 -6.72 5.72
CA ARG A 134 -17.10 -5.65 4.75
C ARG A 134 -15.82 -5.06 4.22
N ILE A 135 -15.78 -4.90 2.94
CA ILE A 135 -14.72 -4.17 2.26
C ILE A 135 -15.31 -2.83 1.84
N LEU A 136 -14.69 -1.75 2.28
CA LEU A 136 -15.03 -0.42 1.80
C LEU A 136 -13.91 0.06 0.91
N ILE A 137 -14.19 0.17 -0.37
CA ILE A 137 -13.27 0.67 -1.38
C ILE A 137 -13.74 2.06 -1.78
N SER A 138 -12.89 3.03 -1.62
CA SER A 138 -13.23 4.39 -2.05
C SER A 138 -12.24 4.90 -3.07
#